data_52e9efd3b1325443d338f01c729c6c53
#
_entry.id   52e9efd3b1325443d338f01c729c6c53
#
_cell.length_a   1.000
_cell.length_b   1.000
_cell.length_c   1.000
_cell.angle_alpha   90.00
_cell.angle_beta   90.00
_cell.angle_gamma   90.00
#
_symmetry.space_group_name_H-M   'P 1'
#
loop_
_entity.id
_entity.type
_entity.pdbx_description
1 polymer ?
#
loop_
_entity_poly.entity_id
_entity_poly.type
_entity_poly.pdbx_seq_one_letter_code
_entity_poly.pdbx_strand_id
1 'polypeptide(L)'
;MAKEQTAAVDPQAGSGEDSSGYVFQNRRYVGTKETVAYVVYDMSQSFNINAYTQRFVTNILQVSLKYQRIANIINGIWDVINDVLFGAIVDKTRTRWGKFKPYLVALGIPGTIGTCIYWLMPLIFAGRGPNDIWKFIGYLLLMVVREGAGTFRDIAQKGIQSTITPHPVDRTRIITIANFASGFLGEKLPEQIMTVLLDLIGRNKVKFTLQGTFIGMGIFTAIVAGAGAMWFFFICKERVMQSVERPSIKAGIKSIINNRPILLSLIHI
;
A
#
# COMPACT_ATOMS: atom_id res chain seq x y z
N MET A 1 -52.71 3.47 -19.28
CA MET A 1 -52.65 4.69 -18.44
C MET A 1 -51.61 4.44 -17.37
N ALA A 2 -50.38 4.85 -17.64
CA ALA A 2 -49.26 4.75 -16.68
C ALA A 2 -49.16 6.10 -15.96
N LYS A 3 -49.26 6.09 -14.65
CA LYS A 3 -49.08 7.27 -13.80
C LYS A 3 -47.57 7.59 -13.72
N GLU A 4 -47.18 8.70 -14.34
CA GLU A 4 -45.95 9.39 -14.07
C GLU A 4 -45.94 9.89 -12.61
N GLN A 5 -45.12 9.29 -11.77
CA GLN A 5 -44.78 9.87 -10.46
C GLN A 5 -43.64 10.87 -10.67
N THR A 6 -44.00 12.14 -10.76
CA THR A 6 -43.11 13.27 -10.64
C THR A 6 -42.58 13.31 -9.21
N ALA A 7 -41.35 12.82 -8.98
CA ALA A 7 -40.65 13.00 -7.71
C ALA A 7 -40.24 14.49 -7.60
N ALA A 8 -40.76 15.16 -6.57
CA ALA A 8 -40.39 16.52 -6.22
C ALA A 8 -38.87 16.60 -5.98
N VAL A 9 -38.22 17.48 -6.73
CA VAL A 9 -36.79 17.81 -6.56
C VAL A 9 -36.65 18.70 -5.34
N ASP A 10 -35.93 18.22 -4.33
CA ASP A 10 -35.57 19.01 -3.13
C ASP A 10 -34.55 20.11 -3.56
N PRO A 11 -34.88 21.40 -3.40
CA PRO A 11 -34.01 22.48 -3.87
C PRO A 11 -32.75 22.71 -3.03
N GLN A 12 -32.51 21.92 -1.98
CA GLN A 12 -31.32 22.03 -1.12
C GLN A 12 -30.28 20.93 -1.32
N ALA A 13 -30.47 19.97 -2.21
CA ALA A 13 -29.44 19.03 -2.61
C ALA A 13 -28.44 19.74 -3.51
N GLY A 14 -27.34 20.23 -2.97
CA GLY A 14 -26.30 20.92 -3.71
C GLY A 14 -25.83 20.08 -4.90
N SER A 15 -26.19 20.52 -6.10
CA SER A 15 -25.67 20.00 -7.36
C SER A 15 -24.21 20.42 -7.45
N GLY A 16 -23.30 19.51 -7.09
CA GLY A 16 -21.88 19.67 -7.40
C GLY A 16 -21.71 19.55 -8.91
N GLU A 17 -21.73 20.66 -9.62
CA GLU A 17 -21.26 20.70 -11.01
C GLU A 17 -19.75 20.49 -11.02
N ASP A 18 -19.30 19.35 -11.56
CA ASP A 18 -17.92 19.15 -11.94
C ASP A 18 -17.65 19.97 -13.22
N SER A 19 -16.43 20.47 -13.38
CA SER A 19 -15.95 21.21 -14.56
C SER A 19 -16.12 20.49 -15.89
N SER A 20 -16.58 19.23 -15.88
CA SER A 20 -16.93 18.41 -17.03
C SER A 20 -18.39 18.51 -17.45
N GLY A 21 -19.24 19.24 -16.72
CA GLY A 21 -20.67 19.39 -17.02
C GLY A 21 -21.55 18.15 -16.75
N TYR A 22 -21.01 17.13 -16.03
CA TYR A 22 -21.78 15.96 -15.64
C TYR A 22 -22.46 16.18 -14.28
N VAL A 23 -23.80 16.07 -14.28
CA VAL A 23 -24.59 16.06 -13.04
C VAL A 23 -24.58 14.65 -12.45
N PHE A 24 -23.91 14.46 -11.31
CA PHE A 24 -23.94 13.18 -10.60
C PHE A 24 -25.30 13.00 -9.91
N GLN A 25 -25.96 11.87 -10.19
CA GLN A 25 -27.16 11.50 -9.42
C GLN A 25 -26.77 11.26 -7.96
N ASN A 26 -27.52 11.84 -7.03
CA ASN A 26 -27.30 11.67 -5.59
C ASN A 26 -27.75 10.27 -5.12
N ARG A 27 -27.02 9.24 -5.56
CA ARG A 27 -27.22 7.85 -5.13
C ARG A 27 -25.92 7.21 -4.73
N ARG A 28 -25.98 6.24 -3.81
CA ARG A 28 -24.82 5.41 -3.46
C ARG A 28 -24.47 4.48 -4.62
N TYR A 29 -23.23 4.56 -5.08
CA TYR A 29 -22.68 3.68 -6.12
C TYR A 29 -21.98 2.46 -5.50
N VAL A 30 -21.49 2.57 -4.27
CA VAL A 30 -20.76 1.52 -3.57
C VAL A 30 -21.61 0.93 -2.46
N GLY A 31 -21.87 -0.36 -2.55
CA GLY A 31 -22.65 -1.10 -1.53
C GLY A 31 -21.85 -1.32 -0.24
N THR A 32 -22.56 -1.69 0.84
CA THR A 32 -21.94 -1.94 2.14
C THR A 32 -20.86 -3.02 2.07
N LYS A 33 -21.08 -4.10 1.32
CA LYS A 33 -20.09 -5.19 1.12
C LYS A 33 -18.78 -4.70 0.54
N GLU A 34 -18.83 -3.83 -0.47
CA GLU A 34 -17.63 -3.27 -1.11
C GLU A 34 -16.94 -2.25 -0.21
N THR A 35 -17.71 -1.44 0.52
CA THR A 35 -17.16 -0.52 1.53
C THR A 35 -16.40 -1.29 2.60
N VAL A 36 -16.98 -2.35 3.16
CA VAL A 36 -16.30 -3.20 4.14
C VAL A 36 -15.08 -3.87 3.54
N ALA A 37 -15.16 -4.39 2.31
CA ALA A 37 -14.02 -5.02 1.66
C ALA A 37 -12.86 -4.03 1.43
N TYR A 38 -13.15 -2.78 1.07
CA TYR A 38 -12.13 -1.74 0.93
C TYR A 38 -11.52 -1.38 2.29
N VAL A 39 -12.33 -1.18 3.32
CA VAL A 39 -11.86 -0.86 4.68
C VAL A 39 -10.96 -1.98 5.23
N VAL A 40 -11.38 -3.24 5.10
CA VAL A 40 -10.57 -4.39 5.55
C VAL A 40 -9.30 -4.53 4.74
N TYR A 41 -9.34 -4.27 3.44
CA TYR A 41 -8.14 -4.24 2.60
C TYR A 41 -7.15 -3.19 3.10
N ASP A 42 -7.57 -1.93 3.23
CA ASP A 42 -6.73 -0.82 3.66
C ASP A 42 -6.14 -1.07 5.06
N MET A 43 -6.99 -1.53 6.00
CA MET A 43 -6.58 -1.94 7.34
C MET A 43 -5.54 -3.07 7.29
N SER A 44 -5.74 -4.09 6.43
CA SER A 44 -4.83 -5.23 6.33
C SER A 44 -3.46 -4.85 5.76
N GLN A 45 -3.39 -3.87 4.85
CA GLN A 45 -2.13 -3.35 4.32
C GLN A 45 -1.35 -2.56 5.38
N SER A 46 -2.06 -1.86 6.26
CA SER A 46 -1.48 -1.13 7.39
C SER A 46 -1.10 -2.05 8.56
N PHE A 47 -1.64 -3.28 8.59
CA PHE A 47 -1.39 -4.27 9.65
C PHE A 47 -0.01 -4.90 9.51
N ASN A 48 1.02 -4.21 10.01
CA ASN A 48 2.41 -4.62 9.89
C ASN A 48 3.22 -4.20 11.13
N ILE A 49 4.44 -4.70 11.21
CA ILE A 49 5.40 -4.36 12.28
C ILE A 49 6.60 -3.58 11.73
N ASN A 50 6.39 -2.75 10.74
CA ASN A 50 7.47 -1.99 10.06
C ASN A 50 8.21 -1.05 11.01
N ALA A 51 7.55 -0.52 12.06
CA ALA A 51 8.20 0.28 13.11
C ALA A 51 9.36 -0.47 13.80
N TYR A 52 9.32 -1.79 13.82
CA TYR A 52 10.35 -2.63 14.42
C TYR A 52 11.41 -3.14 13.43
N THR A 53 11.33 -2.77 12.15
CA THR A 53 12.25 -3.25 11.10
C THR A 53 13.70 -2.92 11.43
N GLN A 54 13.99 -1.71 11.90
CA GLN A 54 15.35 -1.32 12.26
C GLN A 54 15.92 -2.21 13.40
N ARG A 55 15.09 -2.46 14.42
CA ARG A 55 15.46 -3.36 15.54
C ARG A 55 15.67 -4.80 15.06
N PHE A 56 14.83 -5.27 14.14
CA PHE A 56 15.01 -6.59 13.53
C PHE A 56 16.33 -6.71 12.78
N VAL A 57 16.64 -5.75 11.88
CA VAL A 57 17.86 -5.79 11.06
C VAL A 57 19.11 -5.68 11.92
N THR A 58 19.08 -4.83 12.95
CA THR A 58 20.26 -4.59 13.82
C THR A 58 20.47 -5.70 14.83
N ASN A 59 19.42 -6.15 15.52
CA ASN A 59 19.56 -7.03 16.69
C ASN A 59 19.32 -8.51 16.36
N ILE A 60 18.48 -8.81 15.37
CA ILE A 60 18.10 -10.19 15.05
C ILE A 60 18.88 -10.68 13.82
N LEU A 61 18.77 -9.97 12.70
CA LEU A 61 19.48 -10.30 11.48
C LEU A 61 20.98 -9.97 11.59
N GLN A 62 21.34 -8.98 12.41
CA GLN A 62 22.71 -8.56 12.68
C GLN A 62 23.48 -8.20 11.39
N VAL A 63 22.90 -7.34 10.57
CA VAL A 63 23.61 -6.72 9.44
C VAL A 63 24.40 -5.53 9.96
N SER A 64 25.68 -5.41 9.57
CA SER A 64 26.53 -4.29 10.04
C SER A 64 25.95 -2.93 9.61
N LEU A 65 26.13 -1.91 10.45
CA LEU A 65 25.63 -0.55 10.16
C LEU A 65 26.19 0.01 8.85
N LYS A 66 27.42 -0.37 8.46
CA LYS A 66 27.99 0.00 7.17
C LYS A 66 27.13 -0.52 6.02
N TYR A 67 26.76 -1.79 6.04
CA TYR A 67 25.93 -2.41 5.02
C TYR A 67 24.51 -1.87 5.03
N GLN A 68 23.94 -1.60 6.20
CA GLN A 68 22.62 -0.96 6.30
C GLN A 68 22.61 0.43 5.64
N ARG A 69 23.65 1.26 5.86
CA ARG A 69 23.76 2.57 5.20
C ARG A 69 23.87 2.45 3.69
N ILE A 70 24.69 1.53 3.19
CA ILE A 70 24.82 1.27 1.75
C ILE A 70 23.48 0.83 1.16
N ALA A 71 22.80 -0.11 1.82
CA ALA A 71 21.48 -0.58 1.39
C ALA A 71 20.45 0.55 1.34
N ASN A 72 20.40 1.42 2.35
CA ASN A 72 19.49 2.55 2.39
C ASN A 72 19.73 3.57 1.27
N ILE A 73 21.00 3.84 0.94
CA ILE A 73 21.36 4.71 -0.20
C ILE A 73 20.89 4.09 -1.51
N ILE A 74 21.19 2.81 -1.73
CA ILE A 74 20.76 2.09 -2.95
C ILE A 74 19.24 2.05 -3.04
N ASN A 75 18.56 1.77 -1.93
CA ASN A 75 17.09 1.72 -1.89
C ASN A 75 16.47 3.10 -2.15
N GLY A 76 17.03 4.18 -1.63
CA GLY A 76 16.55 5.54 -1.92
C GLY A 76 16.70 5.93 -3.39
N ILE A 77 17.80 5.52 -4.05
CA ILE A 77 17.96 5.71 -5.49
C ILE A 77 16.95 4.87 -6.27
N TRP A 78 16.74 3.61 -5.85
CA TRP A 78 15.78 2.71 -6.43
C TRP A 78 14.36 3.24 -6.32
N ASP A 79 13.98 3.79 -5.18
CA ASP A 79 12.65 4.37 -4.92
C ASP A 79 12.28 5.45 -5.95
N VAL A 80 13.18 6.41 -6.18
CA VAL A 80 12.98 7.44 -7.21
C VAL A 80 12.82 6.86 -8.62
N ILE A 81 13.57 5.82 -8.95
CA ILE A 81 13.52 5.19 -10.27
C ILE A 81 12.23 4.37 -10.41
N ASN A 82 11.87 3.60 -9.40
CA ASN A 82 10.73 2.70 -9.46
C ASN A 82 9.41 3.45 -9.53
N ASP A 83 9.25 4.57 -8.83
CA ASP A 83 8.04 5.38 -8.86
C ASP A 83 7.68 5.84 -10.28
N VAL A 84 8.67 6.33 -11.02
CA VAL A 84 8.48 6.77 -12.41
C VAL A 84 8.18 5.60 -13.34
N LEU A 85 8.95 4.50 -13.21
CA LEU A 85 8.78 3.32 -14.06
C LEU A 85 7.42 2.65 -13.83
N PHE A 86 7.06 2.45 -12.58
CA PHE A 86 5.85 1.72 -12.23
C PHE A 86 4.59 2.54 -12.45
N GLY A 87 4.65 3.86 -12.22
CA GLY A 87 3.60 4.77 -12.65
C GLY A 87 3.33 4.66 -14.15
N ALA A 88 4.38 4.68 -14.98
CA ALA A 88 4.25 4.54 -16.43
C ALA A 88 3.72 3.17 -16.88
N ILE A 89 4.10 2.09 -16.17
CA ILE A 89 3.59 0.73 -16.44
C ILE A 89 2.10 0.65 -16.11
N VAL A 90 1.69 1.13 -14.94
CA VAL A 90 0.28 1.13 -14.51
C VAL A 90 -0.56 1.99 -15.45
N ASP A 91 -0.05 3.13 -15.92
CA ASP A 91 -0.76 4.01 -16.84
C ASP A 91 -1.02 3.37 -18.21
N LYS A 92 -0.14 2.51 -18.67
CA LYS A 92 -0.31 1.77 -19.93
C LYS A 92 -1.18 0.53 -19.80
N THR A 93 -1.44 0.07 -18.58
CA THR A 93 -2.14 -1.19 -18.34
C THR A 93 -3.63 -1.06 -18.55
N ARG A 94 -4.17 -2.03 -19.29
CA ARG A 94 -5.60 -2.21 -19.53
C ARG A 94 -5.95 -3.67 -19.50
N THR A 95 -6.76 -4.05 -18.51
CA THR A 95 -7.21 -5.44 -18.40
C THR A 95 -8.74 -5.50 -18.25
N ARG A 96 -9.28 -6.70 -18.48
CA ARG A 96 -10.72 -7.00 -18.27
C ARG A 96 -11.18 -6.81 -16.82
N TRP A 97 -10.22 -6.77 -15.85
CA TRP A 97 -10.52 -6.58 -14.43
C TRP A 97 -10.39 -5.12 -13.98
N GLY A 98 -9.98 -4.21 -14.87
CA GLY A 98 -9.69 -2.81 -14.61
C GLY A 98 -8.23 -2.45 -14.82
N LYS A 99 -7.85 -1.22 -14.47
CA LYS A 99 -6.49 -0.69 -14.59
C LYS A 99 -5.62 -1.07 -13.38
N PHE A 100 -6.17 -0.96 -12.18
CA PHE A 100 -5.43 -1.06 -10.91
C PHE A 100 -5.58 -2.42 -10.22
N LYS A 101 -6.76 -3.04 -10.30
CA LYS A 101 -7.04 -4.34 -9.66
C LYS A 101 -6.04 -5.45 -9.97
N PRO A 102 -5.55 -5.64 -11.20
CA PRO A 102 -4.60 -6.72 -11.51
C PRO A 102 -3.33 -6.66 -10.67
N TYR A 103 -2.88 -5.45 -10.33
CA TYR A 103 -1.66 -5.26 -9.55
C TYR A 103 -1.81 -5.68 -8.08
N LEU A 104 -3.02 -5.66 -7.53
CA LEU A 104 -3.28 -6.15 -6.17
C LEU A 104 -2.98 -7.65 -6.04
N VAL A 105 -3.24 -8.42 -7.08
CA VAL A 105 -3.00 -9.87 -7.08
C VAL A 105 -1.64 -10.22 -7.67
N ALA A 106 -1.32 -9.66 -8.85
CA ALA A 106 -0.07 -9.96 -9.54
C ALA A 106 1.16 -9.64 -8.70
N LEU A 107 1.07 -8.64 -7.81
CA LEU A 107 2.16 -8.23 -6.92
C LEU A 107 1.84 -8.48 -5.44
N GLY A 108 0.56 -8.64 -5.08
CA GLY A 108 0.16 -8.97 -3.72
C GLY A 108 0.72 -10.31 -3.26
N ILE A 109 0.60 -11.36 -4.07
CA ILE A 109 1.10 -12.70 -3.74
C ILE A 109 2.63 -12.73 -3.69
N PRO A 110 3.38 -12.31 -4.75
CA PRO A 110 4.84 -12.24 -4.68
C PRO A 110 5.36 -11.31 -3.59
N GLY A 111 4.70 -10.19 -3.34
CA GLY A 111 5.03 -9.26 -2.26
C GLY A 111 4.86 -9.88 -0.87
N THR A 112 3.79 -10.64 -0.65
CA THR A 112 3.57 -11.41 0.58
C THR A 112 4.67 -12.46 0.76
N ILE A 113 4.99 -13.23 -0.28
CA ILE A 113 6.06 -14.24 -0.24
C ILE A 113 7.41 -13.56 0.05
N GLY A 114 7.73 -12.47 -0.64
CA GLY A 114 8.97 -11.72 -0.42
C GLY A 114 9.07 -11.16 1.01
N THR A 115 7.94 -10.71 1.58
CA THR A 115 7.89 -10.25 2.98
C THR A 115 8.06 -11.42 3.95
N CYS A 116 7.47 -12.58 3.70
CA CYS A 116 7.71 -13.78 4.51
C CYS A 116 9.20 -14.20 4.47
N ILE A 117 9.80 -14.23 3.29
CA ILE A 117 11.23 -14.55 3.13
C ILE A 117 12.10 -13.52 3.88
N TYR A 118 11.74 -12.23 3.83
CA TYR A 118 12.44 -11.19 4.57
C TYR A 118 12.48 -11.47 6.09
N TRP A 119 11.35 -11.82 6.69
CA TRP A 119 11.29 -12.15 8.11
C TRP A 119 11.96 -13.48 8.45
N LEU A 120 12.09 -14.42 7.47
CA LEU A 120 12.80 -15.68 7.62
C LEU A 120 14.33 -15.56 7.45
N MET A 121 14.85 -14.41 7.01
CA MET A 121 16.29 -14.21 6.79
C MET A 121 17.21 -14.66 7.95
N PRO A 122 16.88 -14.44 9.23
CA PRO A 122 17.73 -14.91 10.33
C PRO A 122 17.92 -16.42 10.38
N LEU A 123 16.95 -17.20 9.84
CA LEU A 123 17.08 -18.65 9.71
C LEU A 123 17.88 -19.03 8.47
N ILE A 124 17.67 -18.33 7.34
CA ILE A 124 18.36 -18.56 6.07
C ILE A 124 19.87 -18.29 6.20
N PHE A 125 20.21 -17.23 6.92
CA PHE A 125 21.61 -16.81 7.15
C PHE A 125 22.11 -17.12 8.55
N ALA A 126 21.57 -18.17 9.19
CA ALA A 126 21.99 -18.59 10.51
C ALA A 126 23.51 -18.89 10.55
N GLY A 127 24.18 -18.43 11.60
CA GLY A 127 25.63 -18.61 11.79
C GLY A 127 26.54 -17.69 10.96
N ARG A 128 25.98 -16.83 10.08
CA ARG A 128 26.77 -15.87 9.31
C ARG A 128 27.01 -14.58 10.10
N GLY A 129 28.24 -14.06 10.02
CA GLY A 129 28.63 -12.85 10.74
C GLY A 129 27.96 -11.57 10.23
N PRO A 130 28.08 -10.42 10.96
CA PRO A 130 27.48 -9.15 10.59
C PRO A 130 28.02 -8.55 9.29
N ASN A 131 29.24 -8.90 8.89
CA ASN A 131 29.93 -8.40 7.69
C ASN A 131 29.93 -9.43 6.54
N ASP A 132 29.07 -10.46 6.61
CA ASP A 132 28.98 -11.45 5.54
C ASP A 132 28.33 -10.82 4.29
N ILE A 133 29.02 -10.93 3.15
CA ILE A 133 28.60 -10.32 1.88
C ILE A 133 27.33 -10.97 1.32
N TRP A 134 27.14 -12.28 1.49
CA TRP A 134 25.95 -12.97 0.99
C TRP A 134 24.70 -12.59 1.78
N LYS A 135 24.86 -12.42 3.12
CA LYS A 135 23.79 -11.88 3.96
C LYS A 135 23.41 -10.47 3.54
N PHE A 136 24.39 -9.62 3.24
CA PHE A 136 24.15 -8.26 2.75
C PHE A 136 23.44 -8.26 1.39
N ILE A 137 23.89 -9.07 0.42
CA ILE A 137 23.26 -9.18 -0.90
C ILE A 137 21.81 -9.66 -0.76
N GLY A 138 21.56 -10.69 0.05
CA GLY A 138 20.20 -11.17 0.32
C GLY A 138 19.30 -10.11 0.94
N TYR A 139 19.82 -9.36 1.92
CA TYR A 139 19.13 -8.25 2.56
C TYR A 139 18.78 -7.15 1.56
N LEU A 140 19.76 -6.70 0.77
CA LEU A 140 19.59 -5.66 -0.24
C LEU A 140 18.57 -6.07 -1.31
N LEU A 141 18.69 -7.29 -1.83
CA LEU A 141 17.77 -7.81 -2.86
C LEU A 141 16.33 -7.84 -2.36
N LEU A 142 16.10 -8.38 -1.16
CA LEU A 142 14.75 -8.42 -0.58
C LEU A 142 14.22 -7.04 -0.24
N MET A 143 15.08 -6.10 0.20
CA MET A 143 14.69 -4.73 0.44
C MET A 143 14.22 -4.05 -0.85
N VAL A 144 14.98 -4.15 -1.93
CA VAL A 144 14.63 -3.59 -3.26
C VAL A 144 13.36 -4.21 -3.84
N VAL A 145 13.20 -5.52 -3.74
CA VAL A 145 11.99 -6.24 -4.22
C VAL A 145 10.76 -5.83 -3.42
N ARG A 146 10.87 -5.73 -2.09
CA ARG A 146 9.76 -5.29 -1.23
C ARG A 146 9.36 -3.86 -1.51
N GLU A 147 10.33 -2.96 -1.70
CA GLU A 147 10.08 -1.57 -2.06
C GLU A 147 9.34 -1.47 -3.39
N GLY A 148 9.82 -2.14 -4.43
CA GLY A 148 9.13 -2.17 -5.72
C GLY A 148 7.71 -2.74 -5.64
N ALA A 149 7.49 -3.83 -4.90
CA ALA A 149 6.15 -4.37 -4.67
C ALA A 149 5.26 -3.41 -3.88
N GLY A 150 5.84 -2.66 -2.93
CA GLY A 150 5.18 -1.59 -2.16
C GLY A 150 4.69 -0.47 -3.07
N THR A 151 5.55 0.08 -3.90
CA THR A 151 5.23 1.16 -4.85
C THR A 151 4.09 0.78 -5.79
N PHE A 152 4.12 -0.40 -6.39
CA PHE A 152 3.01 -0.86 -7.24
C PHE A 152 1.70 -0.98 -6.47
N ARG A 153 1.74 -1.50 -5.25
CA ARG A 153 0.56 -1.61 -4.39
C ARG A 153 0.00 -0.24 -4.06
N ASP A 154 0.86 0.71 -3.69
CA ASP A 154 0.45 2.06 -3.29
C ASP A 154 -0.14 2.84 -4.47
N ILE A 155 0.43 2.72 -5.68
CA ILE A 155 -0.15 3.27 -6.91
C ILE A 155 -1.50 2.63 -7.19
N ALA A 156 -1.61 1.31 -7.09
CA ALA A 156 -2.85 0.59 -7.33
C ALA A 156 -3.93 0.96 -6.29
N GLN A 157 -3.58 1.08 -5.03
CA GLN A 157 -4.48 1.46 -3.94
C GLN A 157 -5.03 2.88 -4.13
N LYS A 158 -4.16 3.86 -4.38
CA LYS A 158 -4.56 5.25 -4.66
C LYS A 158 -5.39 5.34 -5.94
N GLY A 159 -5.04 4.58 -6.97
CA GLY A 159 -5.82 4.48 -8.20
C GLY A 159 -7.22 3.92 -7.98
N ILE A 160 -7.36 2.88 -7.18
CA ILE A 160 -8.67 2.31 -6.83
C ILE A 160 -9.51 3.31 -6.03
N GLN A 161 -8.91 4.06 -5.10
CA GLN A 161 -9.62 5.13 -4.37
C GLN A 161 -10.30 6.13 -5.34
N SER A 162 -9.67 6.43 -6.47
CA SER A 162 -10.22 7.34 -7.47
C SER A 162 -11.25 6.68 -8.38
N THR A 163 -11.22 5.37 -8.56
CA THR A 163 -12.03 4.63 -9.55
C THR A 163 -13.16 3.79 -8.96
N ILE A 164 -13.21 3.63 -7.65
CA ILE A 164 -14.22 2.81 -6.96
C ILE A 164 -15.62 3.40 -7.08
N THR A 165 -15.73 4.73 -7.09
CA THR A 165 -17.00 5.46 -7.23
C THR A 165 -16.81 6.79 -7.97
N PRO A 166 -17.73 7.16 -8.87
CA PRO A 166 -17.73 8.49 -9.48
C PRO A 166 -18.17 9.59 -8.51
N HIS A 167 -18.91 9.24 -7.43
CA HIS A 167 -19.51 10.22 -6.52
C HIS A 167 -18.48 10.68 -5.46
N PRO A 168 -18.14 11.98 -5.39
CA PRO A 168 -17.08 12.48 -4.48
C PRO A 168 -17.39 12.24 -3.01
N VAL A 169 -18.63 12.40 -2.57
CA VAL A 169 -19.05 12.23 -1.17
C VAL A 169 -18.91 10.76 -0.73
N ASP A 170 -19.35 9.81 -1.58
CA ASP A 170 -19.16 8.38 -1.30
C ASP A 170 -17.67 8.03 -1.21
N ARG A 171 -16.85 8.61 -2.09
CA ARG A 171 -15.39 8.43 -2.09
C ARG A 171 -14.78 8.89 -0.79
N THR A 172 -15.04 10.15 -0.40
CA THR A 172 -14.53 10.72 0.86
C THR A 172 -14.95 9.90 2.06
N ARG A 173 -16.22 9.47 2.11
CA ARG A 173 -16.73 8.64 3.20
C ARG A 173 -15.98 7.31 3.32
N ILE A 174 -15.78 6.59 2.20
CA ILE A 174 -15.07 5.30 2.20
C ILE A 174 -13.62 5.50 2.67
N ILE A 175 -12.92 6.50 2.12
CA ILE A 175 -11.53 6.80 2.47
C ILE A 175 -11.42 7.18 3.95
N THR A 176 -12.33 8.02 4.48
CA THR A 176 -12.30 8.43 5.89
C THR A 176 -12.48 7.25 6.84
N ILE A 177 -13.44 6.36 6.57
CA ILE A 177 -13.66 5.15 7.38
C ILE A 177 -12.45 4.23 7.29
N ALA A 178 -11.89 4.04 6.09
CA ALA A 178 -10.71 3.21 5.88
C ALA A 178 -9.50 3.76 6.63
N ASN A 179 -9.18 5.04 6.49
CA ASN A 179 -8.06 5.67 7.19
C ASN A 179 -8.19 5.58 8.71
N PHE A 180 -9.41 5.75 9.26
CA PHE A 180 -9.65 5.60 10.70
C PHE A 180 -9.38 4.15 11.16
N ALA A 181 -9.93 3.16 10.44
CA ALA A 181 -9.74 1.75 10.76
C ALA A 181 -8.27 1.33 10.60
N SER A 182 -7.61 1.78 9.53
CA SER A 182 -6.20 1.49 9.24
C SER A 182 -5.27 2.10 10.27
N GLY A 183 -5.48 3.36 10.67
CA GLY A 183 -4.64 4.04 11.66
C GLY A 183 -4.80 3.41 13.05
N PHE A 184 -6.03 3.07 13.46
CA PHE A 184 -6.26 2.56 14.79
C PHE A 184 -6.05 1.04 14.91
N LEU A 185 -6.68 0.25 14.06
CA LEU A 185 -6.59 -1.21 14.11
C LEU A 185 -5.46 -1.76 13.25
N GLY A 186 -5.23 -1.16 12.08
CA GLY A 186 -4.20 -1.60 11.16
C GLY A 186 -2.79 -1.32 11.67
N GLU A 187 -2.48 -0.08 11.99
CA GLU A 187 -1.13 0.34 12.37
C GLU A 187 -0.85 0.11 13.87
N LYS A 188 -1.71 0.62 14.74
CA LYS A 188 -1.41 0.64 16.18
C LYS A 188 -1.55 -0.72 16.86
N LEU A 189 -2.50 -1.56 16.42
CA LEU A 189 -2.73 -2.85 17.07
C LEU A 189 -1.52 -3.80 16.96
N PRO A 190 -0.93 -4.07 15.77
CA PRO A 190 0.25 -4.93 15.68
C PRO A 190 1.48 -4.35 16.40
N GLU A 191 1.64 -3.02 16.40
CA GLU A 191 2.70 -2.35 17.17
C GLU A 191 2.54 -2.59 18.68
N GLN A 192 1.32 -2.45 19.22
CA GLN A 192 1.06 -2.69 20.63
C GLN A 192 1.25 -4.16 20.99
N ILE A 193 0.76 -5.08 20.17
CA ILE A 193 0.96 -6.53 20.39
C ILE A 193 2.46 -6.83 20.43
N MET A 194 3.24 -6.28 19.49
CA MET A 194 4.68 -6.49 19.45
C MET A 194 5.36 -5.89 20.69
N THR A 195 4.96 -4.70 21.13
CA THR A 195 5.48 -4.07 22.36
C THR A 195 5.27 -4.96 23.58
N VAL A 196 4.04 -5.47 23.76
CA VAL A 196 3.69 -6.35 24.88
C VAL A 196 4.47 -7.66 24.81
N LEU A 197 4.60 -8.28 23.64
CA LEU A 197 5.36 -9.50 23.49
C LEU A 197 6.85 -9.29 23.84
N LEU A 198 7.45 -8.18 23.41
CA LEU A 198 8.83 -7.84 23.72
C LEU A 198 9.05 -7.58 25.22
N ASP A 199 8.09 -6.93 25.90
CA ASP A 199 8.14 -6.72 27.35
C ASP A 199 8.04 -8.06 28.13
N LEU A 200 7.11 -8.93 27.73
CA LEU A 200 6.93 -10.26 28.34
C LEU A 200 8.19 -11.14 28.16
N ILE A 201 8.85 -11.07 27.00
CA ILE A 201 10.12 -11.77 26.76
C ILE A 201 11.22 -11.19 27.64
N GLY A 202 11.32 -9.86 27.71
CA GLY A 202 12.33 -9.17 28.54
C GLY A 202 12.19 -9.48 30.03
N ARG A 203 10.99 -9.75 30.50
CA ARG A 203 10.68 -10.16 31.90
C ARG A 203 10.72 -11.68 32.13
N ASN A 204 11.14 -12.48 31.13
CA ASN A 204 11.13 -13.95 31.18
C ASN A 204 9.77 -14.58 31.55
N LYS A 205 8.66 -13.89 31.24
CA LYS A 205 7.31 -14.41 31.54
C LYS A 205 6.79 -15.39 30.50
N VAL A 206 7.40 -15.42 29.32
CA VAL A 206 7.06 -16.31 28.21
C VAL A 206 8.31 -16.99 27.68
N LYS A 207 8.15 -18.22 27.18
CA LYS A 207 9.25 -19.03 26.62
C LYS A 207 9.57 -18.74 25.15
N PHE A 208 9.04 -17.65 24.60
CA PHE A 208 9.31 -17.28 23.21
C PHE A 208 10.70 -16.68 23.06
N THR A 209 11.39 -17.06 22.00
CA THR A 209 12.65 -16.41 21.64
C THR A 209 12.37 -15.09 20.93
N LEU A 210 13.26 -14.11 21.14
CA LEU A 210 13.14 -12.81 20.46
C LEU A 210 13.08 -12.99 18.94
N GLN A 211 13.95 -13.82 18.37
CA GLN A 211 13.98 -14.14 16.94
C GLN A 211 12.65 -14.78 16.48
N GLY A 212 12.14 -15.78 17.20
CA GLY A 212 10.88 -16.46 16.86
C GLY A 212 9.68 -15.51 16.88
N THR A 213 9.66 -14.55 17.81
CA THR A 213 8.60 -13.54 17.90
C THR A 213 8.60 -12.61 16.68
N PHE A 214 9.76 -12.12 16.26
CA PHE A 214 9.86 -11.29 15.05
C PHE A 214 9.46 -12.06 13.79
N ILE A 215 9.92 -13.30 13.64
CA ILE A 215 9.55 -14.15 12.51
C ILE A 215 8.04 -14.43 12.51
N GLY A 216 7.49 -14.86 13.65
CA GLY A 216 6.08 -15.20 13.77
C GLY A 216 5.16 -14.02 13.49
N MET A 217 5.40 -12.87 14.14
CA MET A 217 4.61 -11.66 13.91
C MET A 217 4.79 -11.12 12.49
N GLY A 218 6.00 -11.15 11.95
CA GLY A 218 6.27 -10.70 10.59
C GLY A 218 5.55 -11.53 9.53
N ILE A 219 5.55 -12.86 9.65
CA ILE A 219 4.83 -13.77 8.75
C ILE A 219 3.32 -13.61 8.94
N PHE A 220 2.83 -13.54 10.18
CA PHE A 220 1.42 -13.35 10.47
C PHE A 220 0.87 -12.08 9.81
N THR A 221 1.54 -10.95 9.99
CA THR A 221 1.13 -9.68 9.37
C THR A 221 1.20 -9.72 7.84
N ALA A 222 2.20 -10.38 7.26
CA ALA A 222 2.31 -10.57 5.81
C ALA A 222 1.13 -11.39 5.25
N ILE A 223 0.73 -12.47 5.93
CA ILE A 223 -0.41 -13.30 5.54
C ILE A 223 -1.71 -12.51 5.64
N VAL A 224 -1.91 -11.72 6.69
CA VAL A 224 -3.10 -10.86 6.86
C VAL A 224 -3.20 -9.86 5.70
N ALA A 225 -2.08 -9.20 5.34
CA ALA A 225 -2.04 -8.27 4.21
C ALA A 225 -2.37 -8.96 2.88
N GLY A 226 -1.79 -10.13 2.62
CA GLY A 226 -2.06 -10.92 1.42
C GLY A 226 -3.52 -11.39 1.32
N ALA A 227 -4.08 -11.89 2.43
CA ALA A 227 -5.47 -12.34 2.49
C ALA A 227 -6.45 -11.18 2.27
N GLY A 228 -6.19 -10.01 2.87
CA GLY A 228 -6.98 -8.80 2.66
C GLY A 228 -6.98 -8.33 1.21
N ALA A 229 -5.83 -8.36 0.55
CA ALA A 229 -5.71 -8.01 -0.87
C ALA A 229 -6.50 -8.98 -1.77
N MET A 230 -6.42 -10.29 -1.50
CA MET A 230 -7.17 -11.31 -2.25
C MET A 230 -8.69 -11.15 -2.04
N TRP A 231 -9.13 -10.95 -0.82
CA TRP A 231 -10.56 -10.73 -0.55
C TRP A 231 -11.10 -9.50 -1.26
N PHE A 232 -10.38 -8.40 -1.18
CA PHE A 232 -10.74 -7.16 -1.88
C PHE A 232 -10.82 -7.36 -3.40
N PHE A 233 -9.86 -8.07 -3.99
CA PHE A 233 -9.84 -8.36 -5.42
C PHE A 233 -11.13 -9.06 -5.90
N PHE A 234 -11.66 -10.01 -5.14
CA PHE A 234 -12.86 -10.74 -5.54
C PHE A 234 -14.15 -9.92 -5.39
N ILE A 235 -14.22 -9.03 -4.40
CA ILE A 235 -15.46 -8.32 -4.09
C ILE A 235 -15.58 -6.98 -4.83
N CYS A 236 -14.51 -6.19 -4.89
CA CYS A 236 -14.58 -4.84 -5.41
C CYS A 236 -14.47 -4.77 -6.93
N LYS A 237 -15.16 -3.76 -7.51
CA LYS A 237 -15.13 -3.48 -8.95
C LYS A 237 -14.68 -2.05 -9.19
N GLU A 238 -13.81 -1.85 -10.17
CA GLU A 238 -13.51 -0.52 -10.70
C GLU A 238 -14.66 -0.07 -11.58
N ARG A 239 -15.25 1.10 -11.27
CA ARG A 239 -16.44 1.63 -11.97
C ARG A 239 -16.12 2.78 -12.89
N VAL A 240 -15.11 3.56 -12.55
CA VAL A 240 -14.70 4.73 -13.33
C VAL A 240 -13.57 4.33 -14.26
N MET A 241 -13.85 4.22 -15.54
CA MET A 241 -12.81 4.09 -16.55
C MET A 241 -12.19 5.47 -16.79
N GLN A 242 -10.95 5.66 -16.37
CA GLN A 242 -10.22 6.86 -16.73
C GLN A 242 -9.99 6.87 -18.24
N SER A 243 -10.47 7.91 -18.94
CA SER A 243 -10.09 8.18 -20.32
C SER A 243 -8.60 8.48 -20.34
N VAL A 244 -7.86 7.75 -21.15
CA VAL A 244 -6.39 7.93 -21.20
C VAL A 244 -6.06 8.74 -22.44
N GLU A 245 -5.75 9.98 -22.23
CA GLU A 245 -4.68 10.60 -23.00
C GLU A 245 -3.39 9.84 -22.65
N ARG A 246 -2.67 9.36 -23.65
CA ARG A 246 -1.39 8.66 -23.43
C ARG A 246 -0.32 9.72 -23.16
N PRO A 247 -0.03 10.12 -21.91
CA PRO A 247 1.02 11.07 -21.66
C PRO A 247 2.35 10.41 -22.05
N SER A 248 3.04 11.02 -22.96
CA SER A 248 4.42 10.65 -23.25
C SER A 248 5.23 10.98 -21.99
N ILE A 249 6.04 10.02 -21.50
CA ILE A 249 6.98 10.23 -20.37
C ILE A 249 7.80 11.51 -20.60
N LYS A 250 8.20 11.76 -21.86
CA LYS A 250 8.92 12.97 -22.27
C LYS A 250 8.11 14.25 -22.07
N ALA A 251 6.78 14.21 -22.30
CA ALA A 251 5.88 15.33 -22.03
C ALA A 251 5.68 15.55 -20.52
N GLY A 252 5.60 14.48 -19.73
CA GLY A 252 5.54 14.55 -18.27
C GLY A 252 6.77 15.21 -17.65
N ILE A 253 7.98 14.76 -18.02
CA ILE A 253 9.23 15.36 -17.56
C ILE A 253 9.33 16.83 -18.00
N LYS A 254 8.97 17.16 -19.24
CA LYS A 254 8.95 18.55 -19.73
C LYS A 254 7.96 19.42 -18.96
N SER A 255 6.80 18.87 -18.57
CA SER A 255 5.80 19.57 -17.76
C SER A 255 6.33 19.87 -16.34
N ILE A 256 7.06 18.93 -15.72
CA ILE A 256 7.67 19.12 -14.40
C ILE A 256 8.75 20.21 -14.47
N ILE A 257 9.63 20.16 -15.47
CA ILE A 257 10.73 21.14 -15.65
C ILE A 257 10.17 22.55 -15.93
N ASN A 258 9.05 22.65 -16.66
CA ASN A 258 8.43 23.92 -16.98
C ASN A 258 7.53 24.47 -15.87
N ASN A 259 7.26 23.69 -14.84
CA ASN A 259 6.38 24.07 -13.74
C ASN A 259 7.20 24.63 -12.57
N ARG A 260 7.44 25.96 -12.57
CA ARG A 260 8.17 26.65 -11.52
C ARG A 260 7.71 26.35 -10.08
N PRO A 261 6.41 26.31 -9.75
CA PRO A 261 5.95 25.90 -8.42
C PRO A 261 6.41 24.52 -7.99
N ILE A 262 6.41 23.55 -8.89
CA ILE A 262 6.88 22.18 -8.59
C ILE A 262 8.38 22.17 -8.34
N LEU A 263 9.18 22.88 -9.15
CA LEU A 263 10.62 22.99 -8.94
C LEU A 263 10.98 23.66 -7.62
N LEU A 264 10.27 24.71 -7.25
CA LEU A 264 10.46 25.38 -5.95
C LEU A 264 10.08 24.50 -4.76
N SER A 265 9.01 23.70 -4.89
CA SER A 265 8.61 22.72 -3.87
C SER A 265 9.67 21.63 -3.69
N LEU A 266 10.28 21.13 -4.77
CA LEU A 266 11.35 20.13 -4.73
C LEU A 266 12.66 20.65 -4.11
N ILE A 267 12.91 21.96 -4.16
CA ILE A 267 14.11 22.57 -3.56
C ILE A 267 13.92 22.80 -2.04
N HIS A 268 12.68 22.89 -1.58
CA HIS A 268 12.35 23.13 -0.17
C HIS A 268 12.09 21.87 0.66
N ILE A 269 12.16 20.67 0.06
CA ILE A 269 12.13 19.38 0.76
C ILE A 269 13.56 18.88 0.97
#